data_10e7f252597f04b7d62e17ec37aaacbc
#
_entry.id   10e7f252597f04b7d62e17ec37aaacbc
#
_cell.length_a   1.000
_cell.length_b   1.000
_cell.length_c   1.000
_cell.angle_alpha   90.00
_cell.angle_beta   90.00
_cell.angle_gamma   90.00
#
_symmetry.space_group_name_H-M   'P 1'
#
loop_
_entity.id
_entity.type
_entity.pdbx_description
1 polymer ?
#
loop_
_entity_poly.entity_id
_entity_poly.type
_entity_poly.pdbx_seq_one_letter_code
_entity_poly.pdbx_strand_id
1 'polypeptide(L)'
;MGSERSEDMAVTGSDGMAPVAGAGADYDVIVVGGGMAGAALAAAMLRAQGVISPEDEAAIQRGLNAIAEEISTGVFPFRDEYEDIHMNVEARLAELIGQAAGRLHTARSRNDQVALDLRLFLRDVLATFMKQVQEFRRVLVGQARAHLDVVMPGYTHLQRAQPVLLAHHFLAYVEMLDRDRTRLHDCRQRLNVMPLGSGALAGSNYPVDRRYTAALLDFPSVTQNSLDAVSDRDAVVEVLSTLSLIMMHLSRLSEELILWASQEFRYVDLPDTFCTGSSMMPQKKNPDVPELVRGKTGRVYGHLMGTLTLLKGLPLSYNRDLQEDKEALFDAVDTTGQSLVLCTELVRRLAVNRDVLAEAAEGGGMLATELADYLVTTGVPFREAHSITGQIVRFSLEKRRPLQRLTLKELQGFSSHFKADVLNCLTVRGAIDRKAQIGGTARRRVEARIKELEKALKG
;
A
#
# COMPACT_ATOMS: atom_id res chain seq x y z
N MET A 1 -42.74 -14.60 16.70
CA MET A 1 -42.85 -13.44 17.60
C MET A 1 -41.45 -13.00 17.99
N GLY A 2 -41.14 -11.77 17.65
CA GLY A 2 -40.03 -10.98 18.17
C GLY A 2 -38.81 -10.85 17.26
N SER A 3 -38.91 -9.98 16.25
CA SER A 3 -37.76 -9.48 15.50
C SER A 3 -37.10 -8.34 16.29
N GLU A 4 -35.87 -8.46 16.65
CA GLU A 4 -35.06 -7.30 17.05
C GLU A 4 -33.99 -7.04 15.99
N ARG A 5 -34.04 -5.84 15.46
CA ARG A 5 -33.09 -5.29 14.48
C ARG A 5 -31.82 -4.90 15.22
N SER A 6 -30.69 -5.32 14.71
CA SER A 6 -29.40 -4.76 15.10
C SER A 6 -29.24 -3.37 14.49
N GLU A 7 -29.10 -2.36 15.33
CA GLU A 7 -28.84 -0.98 14.95
C GLU A 7 -27.43 -0.83 14.38
N ASP A 8 -27.37 -0.19 13.22
CA ASP A 8 -26.14 0.27 12.57
C ASP A 8 -25.44 1.30 13.45
N MET A 9 -24.23 1.00 13.90
CA MET A 9 -23.34 2.00 14.47
C MET A 9 -22.65 2.76 13.32
N ALA A 10 -23.24 3.90 12.96
CA ALA A 10 -22.62 4.88 12.10
C ALA A 10 -21.46 5.55 12.84
N VAL A 11 -20.24 5.39 12.31
CA VAL A 11 -19.07 6.17 12.74
C VAL A 11 -19.12 7.52 12.04
N THR A 12 -19.57 8.55 12.75
CA THR A 12 -19.47 9.95 12.32
C THR A 12 -18.08 10.47 12.65
N GLY A 13 -17.24 10.60 11.64
CA GLY A 13 -15.98 11.34 11.70
C GLY A 13 -15.99 12.43 10.63
N SER A 14 -16.23 13.67 11.05
CA SER A 14 -16.11 14.87 10.21
C SER A 14 -14.65 15.18 9.97
N ASP A 15 -14.20 15.21 8.73
CA ASP A 15 -13.47 16.28 8.05
C ASP A 15 -12.89 15.75 6.73
N GLY A 16 -13.51 16.16 5.62
CA GLY A 16 -12.82 16.42 4.35
C GLY A 16 -12.34 15.25 3.48
N MET A 17 -12.72 13.99 3.73
CA MET A 17 -12.50 12.90 2.78
C MET A 17 -13.84 12.52 2.11
N ALA A 18 -13.90 12.66 0.77
CA ALA A 18 -14.97 12.03 0.02
C ALA A 18 -15.00 10.53 0.37
N PRO A 19 -16.19 9.95 0.64
CA PRO A 19 -16.29 8.53 0.98
C PRO A 19 -15.75 7.70 -0.19
N VAL A 20 -14.80 6.82 0.10
CA VAL A 20 -14.55 5.66 -0.76
C VAL A 20 -15.83 4.85 -0.71
N ALA A 21 -16.51 4.69 -1.83
CA ALA A 21 -17.83 4.08 -1.92
C ALA A 21 -17.84 2.72 -1.21
N GLY A 22 -18.85 2.53 -0.34
CA GLY A 22 -19.07 1.25 0.36
C GLY A 22 -19.44 0.13 -0.62
N ALA A 23 -19.21 -1.10 -0.21
CA ALA A 23 -19.53 -2.30 -0.96
C ALA A 23 -21.00 -2.28 -1.44
N GLY A 24 -21.21 -2.19 -2.76
CA GLY A 24 -22.51 -2.09 -3.40
C GLY A 24 -22.73 -0.86 -4.28
N ALA A 25 -21.73 0.04 -4.39
CA ALA A 25 -21.79 1.12 -5.37
C ALA A 25 -21.55 0.54 -6.77
N ASP A 26 -22.44 0.92 -7.69
CA ASP A 26 -22.30 0.59 -9.12
C ASP A 26 -20.94 1.11 -9.62
N TYR A 27 -20.04 0.22 -9.99
CA TYR A 27 -18.67 0.56 -10.37
C TYR A 27 -18.60 1.53 -11.56
N ASP A 28 -19.63 1.57 -12.39
CA ASP A 28 -19.78 2.54 -13.46
C ASP A 28 -19.84 3.99 -12.96
N VAL A 29 -20.31 4.24 -11.75
CA VAL A 29 -20.40 5.58 -11.15
C VAL A 29 -19.02 6.13 -10.76
N ILE A 30 -18.07 5.28 -10.40
CA ILE A 30 -16.72 5.70 -9.98
C ILE A 30 -15.94 6.32 -11.15
N VAL A 31 -16.17 5.84 -12.37
CA VAL A 31 -15.53 6.35 -13.59
C VAL A 31 -16.16 7.66 -14.06
N VAL A 32 -17.36 8.00 -13.59
CA VAL A 32 -18.12 9.19 -14.06
C VAL A 32 -17.41 10.52 -13.77
N GLY A 33 -16.71 10.65 -12.63
CA GLY A 33 -16.01 11.91 -12.30
C GLY A 33 -14.98 12.29 -13.34
N GLY A 34 -14.14 11.34 -13.77
CA GLY A 34 -13.17 11.51 -14.86
C GLY A 34 -13.84 11.64 -16.23
N GLY A 35 -14.84 10.78 -16.50
CA GLY A 35 -15.57 10.73 -17.78
C GLY A 35 -16.34 12.00 -18.07
N MET A 36 -16.97 12.62 -17.08
CA MET A 36 -17.69 13.88 -17.26
C MET A 36 -16.76 15.07 -17.46
N ALA A 37 -15.63 15.13 -16.74
CA ALA A 37 -14.59 16.11 -17.01
C ALA A 37 -14.03 15.93 -18.43
N GLY A 38 -13.75 14.70 -18.84
CA GLY A 38 -13.33 14.36 -20.20
C GLY A 38 -14.36 14.77 -21.27
N ALA A 39 -15.65 14.56 -21.00
CA ALA A 39 -16.73 14.97 -21.90
C ALA A 39 -16.86 16.50 -22.04
N ALA A 40 -16.80 17.24 -20.94
CA ALA A 40 -16.85 18.71 -20.94
C ALA A 40 -15.66 19.30 -21.73
N LEU A 41 -14.46 18.74 -21.53
CA LEU A 41 -13.26 19.18 -22.21
C LEU A 41 -13.22 18.75 -23.69
N ALA A 42 -13.83 17.62 -24.04
CA ALA A 42 -14.05 17.24 -25.44
C ALA A 42 -14.98 18.24 -26.15
N ALA A 43 -16.03 18.74 -25.49
CA ALA A 43 -16.87 19.80 -26.03
C ALA A 43 -16.06 21.07 -26.27
N ALA A 44 -15.21 21.49 -25.33
CA ALA A 44 -14.32 22.65 -25.49
C ALA A 44 -13.36 22.50 -26.69
N MET A 45 -12.80 21.29 -26.86
CA MET A 45 -11.98 20.96 -28.05
C MET A 45 -12.78 21.10 -29.35
N LEU A 46 -13.97 20.50 -29.43
CA LEU A 46 -14.82 20.52 -30.61
C LEU A 46 -15.20 21.99 -31.00
N ARG A 47 -15.46 22.82 -29.99
CA ARG A 47 -15.71 24.23 -30.19
C ARG A 47 -14.47 24.99 -30.69
N ALA A 48 -13.30 24.74 -30.07
CA ALA A 48 -12.05 25.38 -30.49
C ALA A 48 -11.66 25.07 -31.95
N GLN A 49 -12.11 23.93 -32.47
CA GLN A 49 -11.91 23.49 -33.86
C GLN A 49 -13.09 23.87 -34.79
N GLY A 50 -14.09 24.59 -34.29
CA GLY A 50 -15.25 24.99 -35.07
C GLY A 50 -16.22 23.88 -35.45
N VAL A 51 -16.14 22.71 -34.76
CA VAL A 51 -17.03 21.55 -34.99
C VAL A 51 -18.40 21.74 -34.35
N ILE A 52 -18.43 22.43 -33.21
CA ILE A 52 -19.68 22.84 -32.54
C ILE A 52 -19.68 24.34 -32.27
N SER A 53 -20.86 24.91 -32.05
CA SER A 53 -20.99 26.34 -31.75
C SER A 53 -20.63 26.66 -30.28
N PRO A 54 -20.32 27.91 -29.94
CA PRO A 54 -20.15 28.34 -28.54
C PRO A 54 -21.41 28.11 -27.69
N GLU A 55 -22.59 28.22 -28.28
CA GLU A 55 -23.88 28.02 -27.62
C GLU A 55 -24.06 26.52 -27.26
N ASP A 56 -23.68 25.63 -28.18
CA ASP A 56 -23.70 24.17 -27.94
C ASP A 56 -22.72 23.77 -26.82
N GLU A 57 -21.47 24.28 -26.85
CA GLU A 57 -20.51 24.03 -25.78
C GLU A 57 -21.07 24.48 -24.42
N ALA A 58 -21.59 25.70 -24.33
CA ALA A 58 -22.15 26.22 -23.09
C ALA A 58 -23.36 25.43 -22.59
N ALA A 59 -24.21 24.92 -23.50
CA ALA A 59 -25.33 24.07 -23.17
C ALA A 59 -24.84 22.72 -22.63
N ILE A 60 -23.89 22.07 -23.31
CA ILE A 60 -23.30 20.77 -22.89
C ILE A 60 -22.66 20.92 -21.51
N GLN A 61 -21.86 21.96 -21.26
CA GLN A 61 -21.24 22.17 -19.95
C GLN A 61 -22.27 22.32 -18.81
N ARG A 62 -23.33 23.13 -19.06
CA ARG A 62 -24.39 23.26 -18.05
C ARG A 62 -25.11 21.94 -17.78
N GLY A 63 -25.41 21.17 -18.83
CA GLY A 63 -26.07 19.88 -18.68
C GLY A 63 -25.20 18.86 -17.93
N LEU A 64 -23.91 18.76 -18.27
CA LEU A 64 -22.97 17.86 -17.58
C LEU A 64 -22.78 18.24 -16.10
N ASN A 65 -22.71 19.54 -15.78
CA ASN A 65 -22.62 20.00 -14.38
C ASN A 65 -23.89 19.64 -13.58
N ALA A 66 -25.08 19.79 -14.20
CA ALA A 66 -26.33 19.36 -13.54
C ALA A 66 -26.37 17.85 -13.29
N ILE A 67 -25.92 17.04 -14.26
CA ILE A 67 -25.81 15.60 -14.12
C ILE A 67 -24.82 15.23 -13.01
N ALA A 68 -23.67 15.91 -12.92
CA ALA A 68 -22.70 15.70 -11.83
C ALA A 68 -23.33 15.94 -10.46
N GLU A 69 -24.11 16.99 -10.33
CA GLU A 69 -24.83 17.28 -9.09
C GLU A 69 -25.91 16.23 -8.80
N GLU A 70 -26.69 15.79 -9.79
CA GLU A 70 -27.66 14.70 -9.64
C GLU A 70 -27.00 13.40 -9.13
N ILE A 71 -25.83 13.03 -9.69
CA ILE A 71 -25.08 11.84 -9.28
C ILE A 71 -24.53 12.02 -7.86
N SER A 72 -23.93 13.16 -7.55
CA SER A 72 -23.32 13.41 -6.24
C SER A 72 -24.33 13.44 -5.10
N THR A 73 -25.58 13.84 -5.41
CA THR A 73 -26.70 13.87 -4.45
C THR A 73 -27.54 12.58 -4.44
N GLY A 74 -27.21 11.60 -5.28
CA GLY A 74 -27.90 10.31 -5.35
C GLY A 74 -29.28 10.37 -5.98
N VAL A 75 -29.60 11.42 -6.76
CA VAL A 75 -30.92 11.59 -7.42
C VAL A 75 -30.87 11.34 -8.92
N PHE A 76 -29.72 10.98 -9.47
CA PHE A 76 -29.58 10.66 -10.89
C PHE A 76 -30.42 9.42 -11.24
N PRO A 77 -31.27 9.48 -12.29
CA PRO A 77 -32.14 8.37 -12.66
C PRO A 77 -31.41 7.34 -13.50
N PHE A 78 -30.65 6.44 -12.87
CA PHE A 78 -30.06 5.30 -13.58
C PHE A 78 -31.16 4.41 -14.18
N ARG A 79 -30.94 3.98 -15.43
CA ARG A 79 -31.86 3.11 -16.18
C ARG A 79 -31.10 1.90 -16.68
N ASP A 80 -31.53 0.71 -16.27
CA ASP A 80 -30.90 -0.58 -16.65
C ASP A 80 -31.07 -0.91 -18.14
N GLU A 81 -32.00 -0.26 -18.84
CA GLU A 81 -32.21 -0.40 -20.27
C GLU A 81 -31.07 0.17 -21.13
N TYR A 82 -30.20 1.00 -20.53
CA TYR A 82 -29.03 1.52 -21.21
C TYR A 82 -27.82 0.65 -20.95
N GLU A 83 -26.97 0.48 -21.98
CA GLU A 83 -25.86 -0.45 -21.96
C GLU A 83 -24.83 -0.14 -20.86
N ASP A 84 -24.60 1.17 -20.62
CA ASP A 84 -23.58 1.64 -19.68
C ASP A 84 -23.93 3.02 -19.08
N ILE A 85 -23.11 3.48 -18.15
CA ILE A 85 -23.24 4.78 -17.52
C ILE A 85 -23.17 5.93 -18.54
N HIS A 86 -22.37 5.78 -19.59
CA HIS A 86 -22.21 6.84 -20.60
C HIS A 86 -23.50 7.03 -21.40
N MET A 87 -24.19 5.93 -21.74
CA MET A 87 -25.51 6.02 -22.36
C MET A 87 -26.54 6.67 -21.42
N ASN A 88 -26.51 6.35 -20.14
CA ASN A 88 -27.32 7.00 -19.13
C ASN A 88 -27.07 8.52 -19.08
N VAL A 89 -25.79 8.94 -19.03
CA VAL A 89 -25.40 10.35 -19.03
C VAL A 89 -25.80 11.05 -20.35
N GLU A 90 -25.59 10.42 -21.51
CA GLU A 90 -25.96 10.99 -22.82
C GLU A 90 -27.49 11.14 -22.96
N ALA A 91 -28.27 10.15 -22.51
CA ALA A 91 -29.73 10.22 -22.50
C ALA A 91 -30.23 11.33 -21.57
N ARG A 92 -29.68 11.41 -20.33
CA ARG A 92 -30.03 12.47 -19.39
C ARG A 92 -29.65 13.85 -19.92
N LEU A 93 -28.49 13.97 -20.56
CA LEU A 93 -28.07 15.20 -21.20
C LEU A 93 -29.04 15.64 -22.30
N ALA A 94 -29.53 14.69 -23.11
CA ALA A 94 -30.52 14.98 -24.16
C ALA A 94 -31.86 15.46 -23.55
N GLU A 95 -32.30 14.93 -22.42
CA GLU A 95 -33.47 15.41 -21.68
C GLU A 95 -33.28 16.87 -21.19
N LEU A 96 -32.07 17.22 -20.73
CA LEU A 96 -31.78 18.53 -20.15
C LEU A 96 -31.54 19.62 -21.19
N ILE A 97 -30.86 19.33 -22.29
CA ILE A 97 -30.39 20.34 -23.26
C ILE A 97 -30.86 20.10 -24.71
N GLY A 98 -31.60 19.02 -24.97
CA GLY A 98 -32.18 18.75 -26.29
C GLY A 98 -31.12 18.41 -27.36
N GLN A 99 -31.27 18.95 -28.57
CA GLN A 99 -30.45 18.60 -29.74
C GLN A 99 -28.95 18.86 -29.57
N ALA A 100 -28.54 19.77 -28.73
CA ALA A 100 -27.13 20.08 -28.47
C ALA A 100 -26.39 18.85 -27.86
N ALA A 101 -27.09 18.01 -27.11
CA ALA A 101 -26.51 16.79 -26.51
C ALA A 101 -25.94 15.83 -27.54
N GLY A 102 -26.62 15.64 -28.67
CA GLY A 102 -26.16 14.73 -29.74
C GLY A 102 -24.83 15.14 -30.40
N ARG A 103 -24.37 16.37 -30.18
CA ARG A 103 -23.07 16.86 -30.69
C ARG A 103 -21.89 16.47 -29.80
N LEU A 104 -22.16 16.12 -28.55
CA LEU A 104 -21.10 15.74 -27.60
C LEU A 104 -20.34 14.49 -28.05
N HIS A 105 -20.99 13.54 -28.71
CA HIS A 105 -20.38 12.29 -29.20
C HIS A 105 -19.53 12.45 -30.47
N THR A 106 -19.52 13.65 -31.09
CA THR A 106 -18.78 13.92 -32.33
C THR A 106 -17.29 13.61 -32.15
N ALA A 107 -16.70 12.90 -33.14
CA ALA A 107 -15.28 12.50 -33.17
C ALA A 107 -14.81 11.57 -32.03
N ARG A 108 -15.72 10.95 -31.29
CA ARG A 108 -15.40 10.01 -30.21
C ARG A 108 -15.93 8.60 -30.50
N SER A 109 -15.30 7.64 -29.84
CA SER A 109 -15.82 6.29 -29.68
C SER A 109 -15.92 5.98 -28.20
N ARG A 110 -16.79 5.04 -27.82
CA ARG A 110 -16.80 4.48 -26.47
C ARG A 110 -15.44 3.91 -26.08
N ASN A 111 -14.70 3.37 -27.05
CA ASN A 111 -13.40 2.70 -26.83
C ASN A 111 -12.33 3.70 -26.31
N ASP A 112 -12.13 4.84 -26.99
CA ASP A 112 -11.14 5.84 -26.55
C ASP A 112 -11.62 6.65 -25.34
N GLN A 113 -12.93 6.80 -25.16
CA GLN A 113 -13.53 7.40 -23.99
C GLN A 113 -13.26 6.56 -22.73
N VAL A 114 -13.58 5.28 -22.75
CA VAL A 114 -13.33 4.38 -21.60
C VAL A 114 -11.84 4.28 -21.28
N ALA A 115 -10.97 4.24 -22.30
CA ALA A 115 -9.52 4.25 -22.09
C ALA A 115 -9.04 5.54 -21.41
N LEU A 116 -9.65 6.70 -21.72
CA LEU A 116 -9.38 7.96 -21.03
C LEU A 116 -9.88 7.94 -19.58
N ASP A 117 -11.13 7.54 -19.37
CA ASP A 117 -11.78 7.56 -18.07
C ASP A 117 -11.03 6.67 -17.06
N LEU A 118 -10.59 5.50 -17.52
CA LEU A 118 -9.78 4.60 -16.72
C LEU A 118 -8.43 5.23 -16.31
N ARG A 119 -7.76 5.95 -17.23
CA ARG A 119 -6.51 6.65 -16.89
C ARG A 119 -6.72 7.80 -15.91
N LEU A 120 -7.79 8.56 -16.05
CA LEU A 120 -8.14 9.64 -15.11
C LEU A 120 -8.43 9.06 -13.73
N PHE A 121 -9.25 8.02 -13.64
CA PHE A 121 -9.53 7.32 -12.39
C PHE A 121 -8.24 6.80 -11.72
N LEU A 122 -7.41 6.08 -12.48
CA LEU A 122 -6.16 5.54 -11.95
C LEU A 122 -5.17 6.63 -11.50
N ARG A 123 -5.17 7.78 -12.16
CA ARG A 123 -4.35 8.93 -11.76
C ARG A 123 -4.70 9.43 -10.37
N ASP A 124 -6.01 9.51 -10.05
CA ASP A 124 -6.52 9.93 -8.75
C ASP A 124 -6.31 8.84 -7.68
N VAL A 125 -6.54 7.59 -8.04
CA VAL A 125 -6.26 6.42 -7.19
C VAL A 125 -4.79 6.42 -6.77
N LEU A 126 -3.86 6.52 -7.72
CA LEU A 126 -2.43 6.52 -7.43
C LEU A 126 -2.01 7.71 -6.55
N ALA A 127 -2.61 8.91 -6.76
CA ALA A 127 -2.37 10.06 -5.91
C ALA A 127 -2.84 9.80 -4.46
N THR A 128 -3.97 9.14 -4.30
CA THR A 128 -4.52 8.74 -2.99
C THR A 128 -3.61 7.71 -2.31
N PHE A 129 -3.18 6.65 -3.01
CA PHE A 129 -2.26 5.65 -2.46
C PHE A 129 -0.91 6.25 -2.07
N MET A 130 -0.36 7.18 -2.86
CA MET A 130 0.88 7.89 -2.50
C MET A 130 0.73 8.63 -1.16
N LYS A 131 -0.41 9.28 -0.91
CA LYS A 131 -0.71 9.94 0.37
C LYS A 131 -0.84 8.93 1.52
N GLN A 132 -1.57 7.83 1.32
CA GLN A 132 -1.77 6.79 2.34
C GLN A 132 -0.44 6.10 2.70
N VAL A 133 0.37 5.72 1.72
CA VAL A 133 1.70 5.14 1.94
C VAL A 133 2.61 6.14 2.67
N GLN A 134 2.57 7.42 2.31
CA GLN A 134 3.33 8.46 3.00
C GLN A 134 2.91 8.61 4.45
N GLU A 135 1.60 8.55 4.74
CA GLU A 135 1.09 8.63 6.11
C GLU A 135 1.52 7.40 6.93
N PHE A 136 1.43 6.20 6.36
CA PHE A 136 1.87 5.00 7.05
C PHE A 136 3.38 5.03 7.36
N ARG A 137 4.20 5.50 6.42
CA ARG A 137 5.64 5.74 6.67
C ARG A 137 5.86 6.70 7.83
N ARG A 138 5.07 7.78 7.90
CA ARG A 138 5.15 8.77 9.01
C ARG A 138 4.84 8.12 10.35
N VAL A 139 3.83 7.27 10.41
CA VAL A 139 3.46 6.53 11.62
C VAL A 139 4.58 5.58 12.05
N LEU A 140 5.13 4.79 11.13
CA LEU A 140 6.23 3.86 11.43
C LEU A 140 7.49 4.59 11.91
N VAL A 141 7.84 5.73 11.31
CA VAL A 141 8.97 6.58 11.77
C VAL A 141 8.69 7.15 13.16
N GLY A 142 7.45 7.56 13.43
CA GLY A 142 7.01 8.00 14.76
C GLY A 142 7.15 6.89 15.81
N GLN A 143 6.72 5.69 15.51
CA GLN A 143 6.89 4.51 16.38
C GLN A 143 8.38 4.18 16.58
N ALA A 144 9.18 4.22 15.53
CA ALA A 144 10.62 4.03 15.63
C ALA A 144 11.27 5.09 16.56
N ARG A 145 10.85 6.33 16.47
CA ARG A 145 11.33 7.41 17.36
C ARG A 145 10.92 7.17 18.82
N ALA A 146 9.67 6.81 19.06
CA ALA A 146 9.13 6.59 20.40
C ALA A 146 9.75 5.37 21.10
N HIS A 147 10.25 4.40 20.33
CA HIS A 147 10.80 3.13 20.81
C HIS A 147 12.28 2.93 20.44
N LEU A 148 13.05 4.02 20.29
CA LEU A 148 14.46 3.97 19.88
C LEU A 148 15.36 3.20 20.87
N ASP A 149 14.99 3.14 22.14
CA ASP A 149 15.72 2.47 23.21
C ASP A 149 15.24 1.04 23.49
N VAL A 150 14.15 0.62 22.86
CA VAL A 150 13.58 -0.71 23.05
C VAL A 150 14.37 -1.74 22.28
N VAL A 151 14.88 -2.75 23.00
CA VAL A 151 15.55 -3.90 22.42
C VAL A 151 14.56 -5.04 22.23
N MET A 152 14.78 -5.87 21.22
CA MET A 152 14.00 -7.08 20.97
C MET A 152 14.88 -8.19 20.42
N PRO A 153 14.48 -9.46 20.54
CA PRO A 153 15.12 -10.52 19.78
C PRO A 153 14.80 -10.37 18.30
N GLY A 154 15.84 -10.39 17.47
CA GLY A 154 15.69 -10.59 16.04
C GLY A 154 15.61 -12.09 15.73
N TYR A 155 14.83 -12.45 14.71
CA TYR A 155 14.53 -13.84 14.37
C TYR A 155 15.02 -14.19 12.97
N THR A 156 15.50 -15.42 12.83
CA THR A 156 15.62 -16.13 11.55
C THR A 156 15.03 -17.52 11.75
N HIS A 157 14.28 -18.04 10.80
CA HIS A 157 13.59 -19.35 10.93
C HIS A 157 12.69 -19.44 12.17
N LEU A 158 12.09 -18.32 12.61
CA LEU A 158 11.36 -18.20 13.88
C LEU A 158 12.18 -18.60 15.12
N GLN A 159 13.50 -18.65 15.01
CA GLN A 159 14.43 -18.86 16.13
C GLN A 159 15.08 -17.53 16.51
N ARG A 160 15.26 -17.29 17.80
CA ARG A 160 16.00 -16.13 18.31
C ARG A 160 17.41 -16.16 17.77
N ALA A 161 17.83 -15.09 17.09
CA ALA A 161 19.14 -15.02 16.42
C ALA A 161 20.07 -14.00 17.08
N GLN A 162 19.77 -12.73 16.97
CA GLN A 162 20.57 -11.63 17.50
C GLN A 162 19.66 -10.52 18.04
N PRO A 163 20.09 -9.75 19.07
CA PRO A 163 19.31 -8.62 19.55
C PRO A 163 19.35 -7.47 18.54
N VAL A 164 18.20 -6.82 18.35
CA VAL A 164 18.03 -5.64 17.50
C VAL A 164 17.22 -4.57 18.23
N LEU A 165 17.21 -3.35 17.73
CA LEU A 165 16.29 -2.32 18.21
C LEU A 165 14.91 -2.50 17.54
N LEU A 166 13.82 -2.36 18.31
CA LEU A 166 12.46 -2.35 17.75
C LEU A 166 12.32 -1.23 16.71
N ALA A 167 12.94 -0.08 16.96
CA ALA A 167 13.00 1.01 16.00
C ALA A 167 13.62 0.57 14.66
N HIS A 168 14.69 -0.23 14.68
CA HIS A 168 15.31 -0.77 13.48
C HIS A 168 14.34 -1.69 12.71
N HIS A 169 13.57 -2.48 13.42
CA HIS A 169 12.56 -3.36 12.84
C HIS A 169 11.45 -2.56 12.14
N PHE A 170 10.89 -1.52 12.78
CA PHE A 170 9.90 -0.64 12.13
C PHE A 170 10.46 0.05 10.88
N LEU A 171 11.73 0.47 10.90
CA LEU A 171 12.35 1.08 9.74
C LEU A 171 12.50 0.11 8.55
N ALA A 172 12.55 -1.21 8.76
CA ALA A 172 12.54 -2.16 7.67
C ALA A 172 11.24 -2.08 6.84
N TYR A 173 10.10 -1.85 7.49
CA TYR A 173 8.83 -1.61 6.79
C TYR A 173 8.79 -0.24 6.11
N VAL A 174 9.44 0.78 6.66
CA VAL A 174 9.61 2.06 5.95
C VAL A 174 10.36 1.89 4.65
N GLU A 175 11.43 1.09 4.62
CA GLU A 175 12.18 0.79 3.38
C GLU A 175 11.32 0.02 2.35
N MET A 176 10.40 -0.85 2.79
CA MET A 176 9.45 -1.53 1.88
C MET A 176 8.47 -0.51 1.26
N LEU A 177 7.88 0.34 2.09
CA LEU A 177 6.93 1.37 1.66
C LEU A 177 7.59 2.47 0.79
N ASP A 178 8.89 2.74 0.96
CA ASP A 178 9.65 3.63 0.07
C ASP A 178 9.72 3.04 -1.35
N ARG A 179 9.98 1.75 -1.48
CA ARG A 179 9.94 1.07 -2.77
C ARG A 179 8.54 1.05 -3.39
N ASP A 180 7.48 0.92 -2.56
CA ASP A 180 6.11 0.98 -3.06
C ASP A 180 5.74 2.38 -3.55
N ARG A 181 6.17 3.42 -2.84
CA ARG A 181 6.00 4.82 -3.26
C ARG A 181 6.64 5.09 -4.63
N THR A 182 7.84 4.57 -4.88
CA THR A 182 8.49 4.72 -6.19
C THR A 182 7.73 3.98 -7.29
N ARG A 183 7.21 2.78 -7.01
CA ARG A 183 6.37 2.03 -7.96
C ARG A 183 5.08 2.79 -8.32
N LEU A 184 4.39 3.33 -7.31
CA LEU A 184 3.19 4.16 -7.54
C LEU A 184 3.49 5.38 -8.42
N HIS A 185 4.62 6.04 -8.17
CA HIS A 185 5.07 7.18 -8.96
C HIS A 185 5.37 6.77 -10.42
N ASP A 186 6.12 5.69 -10.63
CA ASP A 186 6.51 5.21 -11.95
C ASP A 186 5.28 4.73 -12.75
N CYS A 187 4.35 4.05 -12.09
CA CYS A 187 3.07 3.65 -12.67
C CYS A 187 2.29 4.89 -13.13
N ARG A 188 2.19 5.94 -12.29
CA ARG A 188 1.53 7.20 -12.65
C ARG A 188 2.18 7.87 -13.86
N GLN A 189 3.50 7.85 -13.98
CA GLN A 189 4.20 8.43 -15.14
C GLN A 189 3.83 7.71 -16.45
N ARG A 190 3.79 6.38 -16.46
CA ARG A 190 3.50 5.59 -17.67
C ARG A 190 2.04 5.68 -18.08
N LEU A 191 1.10 5.67 -17.15
CA LEU A 191 -0.32 5.81 -17.49
C LEU A 191 -0.72 7.22 -17.96
N ASN A 192 0.09 8.24 -17.65
CA ASN A 192 -0.26 9.65 -17.90
C ASN A 192 -0.03 10.07 -19.37
N VAL A 193 -0.62 9.31 -20.30
CA VAL A 193 -0.60 9.53 -21.75
C VAL A 193 -2.04 9.51 -22.27
N MET A 194 -2.50 10.60 -22.88
CA MET A 194 -3.90 10.83 -23.26
C MET A 194 -4.30 10.01 -24.50
N PRO A 195 -5.32 9.11 -24.42
CA PRO A 195 -5.76 8.27 -25.54
C PRO A 195 -6.85 8.90 -26.41
N LEU A 196 -7.61 9.90 -25.91
CA LEU A 196 -8.78 10.45 -26.59
C LEU A 196 -8.43 10.97 -27.99
N GLY A 197 -9.36 10.78 -28.94
CA GLY A 197 -9.16 11.09 -30.35
C GLY A 197 -8.57 9.91 -31.15
N SER A 198 -8.37 8.74 -30.51
CA SER A 198 -8.04 7.49 -31.18
C SER A 198 -9.25 6.87 -31.89
N GLY A 199 -10.46 7.34 -31.59
CA GLY A 199 -11.71 6.82 -32.13
C GLY A 199 -11.92 5.36 -31.72
N ALA A 200 -12.60 4.59 -32.56
CA ALA A 200 -12.81 3.17 -32.27
C ALA A 200 -11.51 2.34 -32.36
N LEU A 201 -10.63 2.67 -33.32
CA LEU A 201 -9.34 2.00 -33.55
C LEU A 201 -8.43 2.69 -34.59
N ALA A 202 -8.97 3.52 -35.48
CA ALA A 202 -8.27 4.06 -36.65
C ALA A 202 -8.05 5.57 -36.61
N GLY A 203 -8.37 6.24 -35.52
CA GLY A 203 -8.37 7.70 -35.40
C GLY A 203 -9.69 8.31 -35.85
N SER A 204 -9.68 9.60 -36.20
CA SER A 204 -10.87 10.36 -36.57
C SER A 204 -10.63 11.19 -37.85
N ASN A 205 -11.67 11.35 -38.68
CA ASN A 205 -11.65 12.24 -39.86
C ASN A 205 -11.90 13.70 -39.48
N TYR A 206 -12.26 14.00 -38.26
CA TYR A 206 -12.48 15.35 -37.78
C TYR A 206 -11.15 16.04 -37.45
N PRO A 207 -11.03 17.37 -37.64
CA PRO A 207 -9.81 18.12 -37.35
C PRO A 207 -9.66 18.36 -35.82
N VAL A 208 -9.57 17.26 -35.06
CA VAL A 208 -9.43 17.31 -33.59
C VAL A 208 -7.98 17.51 -33.17
N ASP A 209 -7.72 18.54 -32.35
CA ASP A 209 -6.40 18.76 -31.75
C ASP A 209 -6.26 17.98 -30.44
N ARG A 210 -5.67 16.80 -30.53
CA ARG A 210 -5.41 15.92 -29.38
C ARG A 210 -4.45 16.54 -28.36
N ARG A 211 -3.52 17.39 -28.79
CA ARG A 211 -2.57 18.07 -27.88
C ARG A 211 -3.28 19.13 -27.05
N TYR A 212 -4.19 19.87 -27.66
CA TYR A 212 -5.04 20.82 -26.95
C TYR A 212 -5.88 20.13 -25.89
N THR A 213 -6.51 19.00 -26.22
CA THR A 213 -7.27 18.18 -25.25
C THR A 213 -6.38 17.62 -24.13
N ALA A 214 -5.18 17.15 -24.46
CA ALA A 214 -4.22 16.68 -23.49
C ALA A 214 -3.82 17.76 -22.48
N ALA A 215 -3.57 19.00 -22.98
CA ALA A 215 -3.25 20.15 -22.13
C ALA A 215 -4.41 20.49 -21.17
N LEU A 216 -5.65 20.48 -21.66
CA LEU A 216 -6.84 20.73 -20.82
C LEU A 216 -7.04 19.68 -19.72
N LEU A 217 -6.63 18.43 -19.97
CA LEU A 217 -6.73 17.29 -19.05
C LEU A 217 -5.46 17.08 -18.21
N ASP A 218 -4.48 17.96 -18.32
CA ASP A 218 -3.19 17.86 -17.65
C ASP A 218 -2.44 16.53 -17.94
N PHE A 219 -2.47 16.12 -19.23
CA PHE A 219 -1.63 15.04 -19.73
C PHE A 219 -0.40 15.60 -20.45
N PRO A 220 0.81 15.11 -20.14
CA PRO A 220 2.05 15.60 -20.75
C PRO A 220 2.22 15.17 -22.21
N SER A 221 1.49 14.15 -22.67
CA SER A 221 1.61 13.60 -24.01
C SER A 221 0.35 12.89 -24.48
N VAL A 222 0.31 12.51 -25.77
CA VAL A 222 -0.77 11.76 -26.39
C VAL A 222 -0.25 10.43 -26.94
N THR A 223 -1.12 9.40 -26.95
CA THR A 223 -0.80 8.10 -27.54
C THR A 223 -0.50 8.22 -29.04
N GLN A 224 0.46 7.43 -29.54
CA GLN A 224 0.98 7.53 -30.89
C GLN A 224 0.37 6.50 -31.87
N ASN A 225 -0.36 5.51 -31.35
CA ASN A 225 -1.04 4.48 -32.14
C ASN A 225 -2.46 4.30 -31.62
N SER A 226 -3.45 4.45 -32.49
CA SER A 226 -4.87 4.39 -32.11
C SER A 226 -5.36 2.97 -31.80
N LEU A 227 -4.79 1.93 -32.44
CA LEU A 227 -5.12 0.54 -32.14
C LEU A 227 -4.67 0.14 -30.72
N ASP A 228 -3.45 0.54 -30.37
CA ASP A 228 -2.86 0.34 -29.05
C ASP A 228 -3.63 1.13 -27.99
N ALA A 229 -3.91 2.40 -28.26
CA ALA A 229 -4.52 3.34 -27.29
C ALA A 229 -5.88 2.86 -26.75
N VAL A 230 -6.67 2.14 -27.53
CA VAL A 230 -7.98 1.61 -27.13
C VAL A 230 -7.92 0.18 -26.59
N SER A 231 -6.82 -0.52 -26.82
CA SER A 231 -6.55 -1.88 -26.37
C SER A 231 -5.77 -1.97 -25.07
N ASP A 232 -4.88 -1.01 -24.84
CA ASP A 232 -3.92 -1.01 -23.74
C ASP A 232 -4.62 -1.08 -22.37
N ARG A 233 -4.19 -2.06 -21.59
CA ARG A 233 -4.53 -2.28 -20.18
C ARG A 233 -3.29 -2.49 -19.30
N ASP A 234 -2.12 -2.17 -19.82
CA ASP A 234 -0.86 -2.30 -19.07
C ASP A 234 -0.91 -1.49 -17.77
N ALA A 235 -1.54 -0.30 -17.82
CA ALA A 235 -1.74 0.52 -16.64
C ALA A 235 -2.57 -0.19 -15.55
N VAL A 236 -3.58 -0.97 -15.92
CA VAL A 236 -4.40 -1.77 -14.98
C VAL A 236 -3.55 -2.87 -14.34
N VAL A 237 -2.83 -3.63 -15.16
CA VAL A 237 -1.93 -4.71 -14.69
C VAL A 237 -0.84 -4.15 -13.78
N GLU A 238 -0.26 -3.02 -14.14
CA GLU A 238 0.81 -2.40 -13.37
C GLU A 238 0.32 -1.87 -12.01
N VAL A 239 -0.88 -1.27 -11.97
CA VAL A 239 -1.53 -0.87 -10.72
C VAL A 239 -1.81 -2.10 -9.87
N LEU A 240 -2.47 -3.13 -10.39
CA LEU A 240 -2.76 -4.37 -9.67
C LEU A 240 -1.48 -5.05 -9.13
N SER A 241 -0.41 -5.04 -9.92
CA SER A 241 0.91 -5.54 -9.48
C SER A 241 1.46 -4.73 -8.31
N THR A 242 1.38 -3.41 -8.38
CA THR A 242 1.82 -2.52 -7.32
C THR A 242 1.00 -2.71 -6.04
N LEU A 243 -0.33 -2.78 -6.16
CA LEU A 243 -1.23 -3.06 -5.03
C LEU A 243 -0.95 -4.43 -4.41
N SER A 244 -0.66 -5.44 -5.23
CA SER A 244 -0.27 -6.78 -4.77
C SER A 244 1.01 -6.75 -3.91
N LEU A 245 2.01 -5.95 -4.30
CA LEU A 245 3.24 -5.77 -3.51
C LEU A 245 2.97 -5.02 -2.20
N ILE A 246 2.15 -3.98 -2.22
CA ILE A 246 1.73 -3.27 -1.00
C ILE A 246 1.04 -4.26 -0.04
N MET A 247 0.07 -5.03 -0.53
CA MET A 247 -0.64 -6.02 0.28
C MET A 247 0.29 -7.11 0.83
N MET A 248 1.29 -7.54 0.07
CA MET A 248 2.33 -8.46 0.54
C MET A 248 3.10 -7.87 1.74
N HIS A 249 3.49 -6.60 1.67
CA HIS A 249 4.19 -5.93 2.78
C HIS A 249 3.29 -5.79 4.01
N LEU A 250 2.01 -5.43 3.81
CA LEU A 250 1.02 -5.37 4.90
C LEU A 250 0.76 -6.75 5.51
N SER A 251 0.69 -7.80 4.69
CA SER A 251 0.52 -9.18 5.15
C SER A 251 1.67 -9.64 6.03
N ARG A 252 2.92 -9.32 5.65
CA ARG A 252 4.10 -9.65 6.47
C ARG A 252 4.08 -8.93 7.81
N LEU A 253 3.75 -7.65 7.84
CA LEU A 253 3.60 -6.90 9.08
C LEU A 253 2.47 -7.49 9.94
N SER A 254 1.34 -7.82 9.31
CA SER A 254 0.19 -8.44 9.99
C SER A 254 0.56 -9.76 10.65
N GLU A 255 1.33 -10.63 9.96
CA GLU A 255 1.82 -11.88 10.51
C GLU A 255 2.69 -11.66 11.77
N GLU A 256 3.61 -10.68 11.71
CA GLU A 256 4.45 -10.36 12.88
C GLU A 256 3.61 -9.81 14.04
N LEU A 257 2.63 -8.94 13.76
CA LEU A 257 1.74 -8.41 14.80
C LEU A 257 0.88 -9.51 15.44
N ILE A 258 0.40 -10.48 14.67
CA ILE A 258 -0.34 -11.65 15.17
C ILE A 258 0.56 -12.47 16.11
N LEU A 259 1.77 -12.78 15.68
CA LEU A 259 2.75 -13.50 16.52
C LEU A 259 3.06 -12.70 17.79
N TRP A 260 3.38 -11.42 17.66
CA TRP A 260 3.77 -10.58 18.80
C TRP A 260 2.64 -10.33 19.80
N ALA A 261 1.39 -10.36 19.35
CA ALA A 261 0.23 -10.21 20.23
C ALA A 261 -0.20 -11.52 20.89
N SER A 262 0.34 -12.67 20.47
CA SER A 262 0.01 -13.97 21.05
C SER A 262 0.43 -14.08 22.52
N GLN A 263 -0.20 -15.00 23.27
CA GLN A 263 0.13 -15.27 24.68
C GLN A 263 1.56 -15.76 24.87
N GLU A 264 2.13 -16.40 23.86
CA GLU A 264 3.50 -16.91 23.84
C GLU A 264 4.54 -15.80 23.72
N PHE A 265 4.27 -14.79 22.87
CA PHE A 265 5.20 -13.66 22.66
C PHE A 265 4.91 -12.47 23.57
N ARG A 266 3.68 -11.99 23.61
CA ARG A 266 3.25 -10.82 24.41
C ARG A 266 4.12 -9.56 24.23
N TYR A 267 4.71 -9.39 23.05
CA TYR A 267 5.59 -8.25 22.74
C TYR A 267 4.82 -6.97 22.55
N VAL A 268 3.58 -7.08 22.07
CA VAL A 268 2.67 -5.97 21.85
C VAL A 268 1.27 -6.29 22.36
N ASP A 269 0.50 -5.25 22.66
CA ASP A 269 -0.93 -5.32 22.84
C ASP A 269 -1.63 -4.51 21.75
N LEU A 270 -2.56 -5.17 21.04
CA LEU A 270 -3.34 -4.53 19.98
C LEU A 270 -4.49 -3.74 20.62
N PRO A 271 -4.88 -2.58 20.08
CA PRO A 271 -6.03 -1.84 20.59
C PRO A 271 -7.32 -2.65 20.45
N ASP A 272 -8.22 -2.57 21.44
CA ASP A 272 -9.47 -3.34 21.47
C ASP A 272 -10.35 -3.07 20.25
N THR A 273 -10.32 -1.86 19.70
CA THR A 273 -11.05 -1.48 18.49
C THR A 273 -10.63 -2.24 17.22
N PHE A 274 -9.50 -2.95 17.24
CA PHE A 274 -8.97 -3.77 16.13
C PHE A 274 -9.00 -5.27 16.43
N CYS A 275 -9.68 -5.65 17.52
CA CYS A 275 -9.74 -7.02 18.01
C CYS A 275 -11.19 -7.39 18.29
N THR A 276 -11.51 -8.69 18.22
CA THR A 276 -12.77 -9.21 18.75
C THR A 276 -12.54 -10.07 19.98
N GLY A 277 -13.53 -10.10 20.87
CA GLY A 277 -13.58 -11.04 21.97
C GLY A 277 -14.16 -12.37 21.54
N SER A 278 -14.18 -13.31 22.46
CA SER A 278 -14.91 -14.57 22.29
C SER A 278 -16.18 -14.53 23.12
N SER A 279 -17.30 -14.92 22.51
CA SER A 279 -18.59 -15.08 23.24
C SER A 279 -18.53 -16.16 24.32
N MET A 280 -17.58 -17.10 24.21
CA MET A 280 -17.42 -18.24 25.11
C MET A 280 -16.26 -18.09 26.09
N MET A 281 -15.18 -17.40 25.67
CA MET A 281 -13.93 -17.28 26.42
C MET A 281 -13.61 -15.82 26.73
N PRO A 282 -13.99 -15.29 27.92
CA PRO A 282 -13.88 -13.85 28.23
C PRO A 282 -12.47 -13.28 28.18
N GLN A 283 -11.45 -14.13 28.37
CA GLN A 283 -10.05 -13.73 28.32
C GLN A 283 -9.45 -13.67 26.92
N LYS A 284 -10.20 -14.12 25.89
CA LYS A 284 -9.68 -14.24 24.52
C LYS A 284 -9.83 -12.93 23.76
N LYS A 285 -8.73 -12.47 23.19
CA LYS A 285 -8.65 -11.29 22.31
C LYS A 285 -8.04 -11.72 20.99
N ASN A 286 -8.83 -11.63 19.93
CA ASN A 286 -8.42 -12.10 18.59
C ASN A 286 -7.85 -10.95 17.79
N PRO A 287 -6.73 -11.14 17.06
CA PRO A 287 -6.14 -10.10 16.21
C PRO A 287 -6.82 -10.04 14.81
N ASP A 288 -8.13 -9.79 14.76
CA ASP A 288 -8.95 -9.98 13.55
C ASP A 288 -8.49 -9.08 12.39
N VAL A 289 -8.16 -7.81 12.66
CA VAL A 289 -7.76 -6.88 11.60
C VAL A 289 -6.47 -7.36 10.91
N PRO A 290 -5.37 -7.69 11.61
CA PRO A 290 -4.20 -8.29 10.97
C PRO A 290 -4.50 -9.59 10.22
N GLU A 291 -5.35 -10.47 10.78
CA GLU A 291 -5.74 -11.72 10.10
C GLU A 291 -6.49 -11.46 8.80
N LEU A 292 -7.44 -10.52 8.80
CA LEU A 292 -8.19 -10.15 7.61
C LEU A 292 -7.29 -9.50 6.55
N VAL A 293 -6.37 -8.63 6.92
CA VAL A 293 -5.40 -8.03 5.98
C VAL A 293 -4.55 -9.12 5.33
N ARG A 294 -4.03 -10.06 6.13
CA ARG A 294 -3.29 -11.23 5.64
C ARG A 294 -4.13 -12.06 4.66
N GLY A 295 -5.40 -12.34 5.00
CA GLY A 295 -6.32 -13.10 4.15
C GLY A 295 -6.67 -12.37 2.83
N LYS A 296 -6.99 -11.07 2.92
CA LYS A 296 -7.35 -10.23 1.76
C LYS A 296 -6.21 -10.07 0.74
N THR A 297 -4.96 -10.28 1.13
CA THR A 297 -3.81 -10.28 0.21
C THR A 297 -3.99 -11.28 -0.92
N GLY A 298 -4.49 -12.49 -0.63
CA GLY A 298 -4.78 -13.49 -1.66
C GLY A 298 -5.86 -13.06 -2.66
N ARG A 299 -6.85 -12.26 -2.21
CA ARG A 299 -7.88 -11.69 -3.07
C ARG A 299 -7.28 -10.74 -4.11
N VAL A 300 -6.41 -9.82 -3.69
CA VAL A 300 -5.73 -8.88 -4.60
C VAL A 300 -4.81 -9.61 -5.59
N TYR A 301 -4.12 -10.67 -5.15
CA TYR A 301 -3.34 -11.53 -6.04
C TYR A 301 -4.22 -12.22 -7.09
N GLY A 302 -5.40 -12.69 -6.69
CA GLY A 302 -6.39 -13.28 -7.59
C GLY A 302 -6.80 -12.31 -8.70
N HIS A 303 -7.02 -11.03 -8.37
CA HIS A 303 -7.37 -9.99 -9.34
C HIS A 303 -6.24 -9.72 -10.34
N LEU A 304 -4.99 -9.65 -9.89
CA LEU A 304 -3.83 -9.52 -10.79
C LEU A 304 -3.74 -10.72 -11.76
N MET A 305 -3.85 -11.93 -11.24
CA MET A 305 -3.77 -13.15 -12.07
C MET A 305 -4.95 -13.28 -13.02
N GLY A 306 -6.16 -12.93 -12.57
CA GLY A 306 -7.36 -12.90 -13.41
C GLY A 306 -7.20 -11.92 -14.58
N THR A 307 -6.74 -10.70 -14.30
CA THR A 307 -6.53 -9.68 -15.34
C THR A 307 -5.43 -10.07 -16.33
N LEU A 308 -4.31 -10.63 -15.87
CA LEU A 308 -3.27 -11.17 -16.76
C LEU A 308 -3.82 -12.29 -17.64
N THR A 309 -4.67 -13.15 -17.08
CA THR A 309 -5.30 -14.25 -17.82
C THR A 309 -6.31 -13.74 -18.83
N LEU A 310 -7.07 -12.70 -18.49
CA LEU A 310 -7.99 -12.01 -19.39
C LEU A 310 -7.27 -11.48 -20.64
N LEU A 311 -6.17 -10.77 -20.45
CA LEU A 311 -5.47 -10.07 -21.52
C LEU A 311 -4.67 -10.99 -22.45
N LYS A 312 -4.21 -12.14 -21.96
CA LYS A 312 -3.43 -13.07 -22.79
C LYS A 312 -4.23 -13.53 -24.01
N GLY A 313 -3.71 -13.34 -25.19
CA GLY A 313 -4.29 -13.87 -26.43
C GLY A 313 -5.46 -13.04 -26.98
N LEU A 314 -5.83 -11.91 -26.40
CA LEU A 314 -6.77 -10.98 -27.01
C LEU A 314 -6.13 -10.33 -28.25
N PRO A 315 -6.86 -10.20 -29.37
CA PRO A 315 -6.41 -9.42 -30.52
C PRO A 315 -6.39 -7.93 -30.15
N LEU A 316 -5.67 -7.14 -30.96
CA LEU A 316 -5.61 -5.69 -30.80
C LEU A 316 -6.99 -5.03 -30.90
N SER A 317 -7.06 -3.76 -30.50
CA SER A 317 -8.27 -2.96 -30.42
C SER A 317 -9.19 -3.41 -29.28
N TYR A 318 -10.50 -3.22 -29.39
CA TYR A 318 -11.44 -3.52 -28.32
C TYR A 318 -12.11 -4.87 -28.51
N ASN A 319 -12.14 -5.64 -27.43
CA ASN A 319 -12.96 -6.84 -27.27
C ASN A 319 -13.77 -6.70 -25.99
N ARG A 320 -15.00 -7.23 -25.93
CA ARG A 320 -15.89 -7.07 -24.79
C ARG A 320 -15.32 -7.70 -23.51
N ASP A 321 -14.42 -8.66 -23.63
CA ASP A 321 -13.62 -9.21 -22.53
C ASP A 321 -12.99 -8.12 -21.67
N LEU A 322 -12.58 -7.00 -22.26
CA LEU A 322 -11.96 -5.86 -21.56
C LEU A 322 -12.90 -5.16 -20.56
N GLN A 323 -14.17 -5.53 -20.45
CA GLN A 323 -15.06 -5.05 -19.38
C GLN A 323 -14.72 -5.67 -18.02
N GLU A 324 -14.19 -6.91 -18.03
CA GLU A 324 -13.83 -7.65 -16.82
C GLU A 324 -12.62 -7.06 -16.07
N ASP A 325 -11.88 -6.13 -16.66
CA ASP A 325 -10.76 -5.44 -16.01
C ASP A 325 -11.19 -4.56 -14.83
N LYS A 326 -12.43 -4.05 -14.84
CA LYS A 326 -12.92 -3.03 -13.92
C LYS A 326 -13.26 -3.59 -12.55
N GLU A 327 -14.02 -4.67 -12.49
CA GLU A 327 -14.40 -5.30 -11.22
C GLU A 327 -13.16 -5.71 -10.42
N ALA A 328 -12.20 -6.36 -11.09
CA ALA A 328 -10.95 -6.76 -10.48
C ALA A 328 -10.14 -5.57 -9.96
N LEU A 329 -10.06 -4.50 -10.75
CA LEU A 329 -9.33 -3.29 -10.39
C LEU A 329 -9.96 -2.56 -9.22
N PHE A 330 -11.26 -2.30 -9.27
CA PHE A 330 -11.98 -1.53 -8.26
C PHE A 330 -11.94 -2.24 -6.90
N ASP A 331 -12.21 -3.54 -6.88
CA ASP A 331 -12.12 -4.34 -5.66
C ASP A 331 -10.70 -4.36 -5.07
N ALA A 332 -9.67 -4.46 -5.90
CA ALA A 332 -8.28 -4.41 -5.44
C ALA A 332 -7.92 -3.03 -4.86
N VAL A 333 -8.41 -1.94 -5.48
CA VAL A 333 -8.23 -0.57 -5.00
C VAL A 333 -8.87 -0.40 -3.62
N ASP A 334 -10.13 -0.77 -3.46
CA ASP A 334 -10.87 -0.66 -2.20
C ASP A 334 -10.24 -1.52 -1.11
N THR A 335 -9.96 -2.78 -1.42
CA THR A 335 -9.35 -3.73 -0.48
C THR A 335 -7.99 -3.25 0.01
N THR A 336 -7.14 -2.76 -0.88
CA THR A 336 -5.80 -2.28 -0.51
C THR A 336 -5.87 -0.95 0.25
N GLY A 337 -6.71 -0.02 -0.21
CA GLY A 337 -6.89 1.28 0.43
C GLY A 337 -7.36 1.16 1.88
N GLN A 338 -8.40 0.36 2.12
CA GLN A 338 -8.90 0.06 3.47
C GLN A 338 -7.85 -0.63 4.33
N SER A 339 -7.11 -1.60 3.77
CA SER A 339 -6.05 -2.31 4.50
C SER A 339 -4.91 -1.37 4.93
N LEU A 340 -4.50 -0.43 4.07
CA LEU A 340 -3.50 0.60 4.41
C LEU A 340 -3.97 1.50 5.56
N VAL A 341 -5.21 1.97 5.51
CA VAL A 341 -5.78 2.83 6.57
C VAL A 341 -5.83 2.07 7.89
N LEU A 342 -6.35 0.85 7.89
CA LEU A 342 -6.47 0.02 9.10
C LEU A 342 -5.10 -0.31 9.70
N CYS A 343 -4.12 -0.72 8.90
CA CYS A 343 -2.76 -0.98 9.37
C CYS A 343 -2.10 0.28 9.93
N THR A 344 -2.32 1.43 9.29
CA THR A 344 -1.79 2.73 9.75
C THR A 344 -2.32 3.06 11.15
N GLU A 345 -3.63 2.96 11.35
CA GLU A 345 -4.26 3.28 12.63
C GLU A 345 -3.94 2.25 13.72
N LEU A 346 -3.86 0.98 13.37
CA LEU A 346 -3.46 -0.09 14.28
C LEU A 346 -2.03 0.15 14.80
N VAL A 347 -1.07 0.40 13.89
CA VAL A 347 0.33 0.66 14.26
C VAL A 347 0.47 1.97 15.04
N ARG A 348 -0.31 3.00 14.71
CA ARG A 348 -0.34 4.27 15.45
C ARG A 348 -0.66 4.10 16.92
N ARG A 349 -1.55 3.16 17.23
CA ARG A 349 -2.09 2.92 18.59
C ARG A 349 -1.51 1.67 19.26
N LEU A 350 -0.49 1.06 18.65
CA LEU A 350 0.13 -0.15 19.15
C LEU A 350 0.79 0.08 20.50
N ALA A 351 0.45 -0.71 21.51
CA ALA A 351 1.13 -0.72 22.79
C ALA A 351 2.29 -1.73 22.80
N VAL A 352 3.46 -1.29 23.25
CA VAL A 352 4.69 -2.10 23.26
C VAL A 352 5.03 -2.53 24.68
N ASN A 353 5.17 -3.82 24.93
CA ASN A 353 5.53 -4.43 26.21
C ASN A 353 7.05 -4.44 26.38
N ARG A 354 7.62 -3.33 26.82
CA ARG A 354 9.08 -3.09 26.89
C ARG A 354 9.80 -4.13 27.78
N ASP A 355 9.22 -4.48 28.90
CA ASP A 355 9.83 -5.41 29.87
C ASP A 355 9.88 -6.82 29.29
N VAL A 356 8.81 -7.29 28.65
CA VAL A 356 8.74 -8.59 27.99
C VAL A 356 9.77 -8.69 26.86
N LEU A 357 9.90 -7.63 26.08
CA LEU A 357 10.89 -7.56 24.98
C LEU A 357 12.32 -7.59 25.52
N ALA A 358 12.61 -6.83 26.60
CA ALA A 358 13.92 -6.80 27.25
C ALA A 358 14.31 -8.18 27.82
N GLU A 359 13.38 -8.83 28.55
CA GLU A 359 13.58 -10.19 29.05
C GLU A 359 13.82 -11.18 27.92
N ALA A 360 13.01 -11.10 26.86
CA ALA A 360 13.17 -11.97 25.69
C ALA A 360 14.52 -11.78 24.99
N ALA A 361 15.05 -10.56 24.98
CA ALA A 361 16.34 -10.21 24.39
C ALA A 361 17.56 -10.67 25.22
N GLU A 362 17.37 -11.01 26.47
CA GLU A 362 18.45 -11.58 27.32
C GLU A 362 18.61 -13.09 27.16
N GLY A 363 17.59 -13.79 26.63
CA GLY A 363 17.55 -15.24 26.54
C GLY A 363 18.16 -15.81 25.25
N GLY A 364 18.19 -17.17 25.17
CA GLY A 364 18.43 -17.90 23.92
C GLY A 364 19.87 -17.88 23.37
N GLY A 365 20.85 -17.45 24.15
CA GLY A 365 22.26 -17.48 23.69
C GLY A 365 22.59 -16.51 22.56
N MET A 366 21.75 -15.49 22.33
CA MET A 366 21.84 -14.54 21.21
C MET A 366 23.16 -13.75 21.15
N LEU A 367 23.93 -13.71 22.26
CA LEU A 367 25.23 -13.05 22.34
C LEU A 367 26.42 -13.98 21.99
N ALA A 368 26.15 -15.21 21.59
CA ALA A 368 27.22 -16.16 21.23
C ALA A 368 28.09 -15.61 20.07
N THR A 369 27.47 -15.03 19.06
CA THR A 369 28.20 -14.44 17.92
C THR A 369 29.16 -13.33 18.36
N GLU A 370 28.84 -12.58 19.42
CA GLU A 370 29.72 -11.53 19.93
C GLU A 370 31.03 -12.07 20.50
N LEU A 371 31.04 -13.29 21.04
CA LEU A 371 32.26 -13.98 21.47
C LEU A 371 33.13 -14.42 20.29
N ALA A 372 32.49 -14.97 19.26
CA ALA A 372 33.22 -15.37 18.04
C ALA A 372 33.84 -14.15 17.36
N ASP A 373 33.06 -13.08 17.18
CA ASP A 373 33.53 -11.84 16.58
C ASP A 373 34.66 -11.20 17.41
N TYR A 374 34.54 -11.22 18.73
CA TYR A 374 35.59 -10.75 19.63
C TYR A 374 36.90 -11.52 19.41
N LEU A 375 36.85 -12.84 19.40
CA LEU A 375 38.03 -13.68 19.14
C LEU A 375 38.68 -13.36 17.78
N VAL A 376 37.87 -13.18 16.75
CA VAL A 376 38.36 -12.82 15.40
C VAL A 376 39.08 -11.47 15.45
N THR A 377 38.55 -10.47 16.17
CA THR A 377 39.22 -9.17 16.30
C THR A 377 40.52 -9.23 17.07
N THR A 378 40.73 -10.27 17.86
CA THR A 378 42.01 -10.52 18.60
C THR A 378 42.97 -11.43 17.84
N GLY A 379 42.66 -11.78 16.58
CA GLY A 379 43.56 -12.51 15.69
C GLY A 379 43.26 -14.03 15.58
N VAL A 380 42.20 -14.54 16.21
CA VAL A 380 41.83 -15.95 16.08
C VAL A 380 41.08 -16.17 14.75
N PRO A 381 41.45 -17.18 13.94
CA PRO A 381 40.73 -17.49 12.71
C PRO A 381 39.23 -17.79 12.96
N PHE A 382 38.36 -17.34 12.06
CA PHE A 382 36.90 -17.43 12.26
C PHE A 382 36.40 -18.85 12.60
N ARG A 383 36.87 -19.88 11.91
CA ARG A 383 36.48 -21.28 12.17
C ARG A 383 36.86 -21.74 13.57
N GLU A 384 38.00 -21.35 14.05
CA GLU A 384 38.49 -21.65 15.39
C GLU A 384 37.71 -20.87 16.44
N ALA A 385 37.51 -19.55 16.21
CA ALA A 385 36.65 -18.70 17.06
C ALA A 385 35.22 -19.26 17.20
N HIS A 386 34.64 -19.73 16.10
CA HIS A 386 33.31 -20.37 16.10
C HIS A 386 33.32 -21.68 16.91
N SER A 387 34.34 -22.51 16.76
CA SER A 387 34.48 -23.76 17.53
C SER A 387 34.61 -23.50 19.04
N ILE A 388 35.46 -22.54 19.43
CA ILE A 388 35.63 -22.11 20.82
C ILE A 388 34.30 -21.60 21.38
N THR A 389 33.61 -20.77 20.64
CA THR A 389 32.31 -20.21 21.02
C THR A 389 31.28 -21.35 21.20
N GLY A 390 31.26 -22.35 20.32
CA GLY A 390 30.40 -23.50 20.43
C GLY A 390 30.62 -24.29 21.74
N GLN A 391 31.89 -24.41 22.18
CA GLN A 391 32.23 -25.05 23.47
C GLN A 391 31.71 -24.20 24.65
N ILE A 392 31.85 -22.86 24.57
CA ILE A 392 31.36 -21.95 25.60
C ILE A 392 29.83 -22.03 25.71
N VAL A 393 29.11 -22.06 24.57
CA VAL A 393 27.64 -22.22 24.56
C VAL A 393 27.24 -23.55 25.21
N ARG A 394 27.91 -24.65 24.89
CA ARG A 394 27.64 -25.94 25.51
C ARG A 394 27.88 -25.88 27.02
N PHE A 395 28.98 -25.30 27.47
CA PHE A 395 29.29 -25.11 28.89
C PHE A 395 28.20 -24.27 29.59
N SER A 396 27.75 -23.18 28.94
CA SER A 396 26.66 -22.33 29.45
C SER A 396 25.36 -23.13 29.66
N LEU A 397 25.01 -23.99 28.69
CA LEU A 397 23.82 -24.86 28.77
C LEU A 397 23.94 -25.90 29.86
N GLU A 398 25.08 -26.59 29.98
CA GLU A 398 25.35 -27.60 31.03
C GLU A 398 25.28 -26.98 32.43
N LYS A 399 25.81 -25.78 32.59
CA LYS A 399 25.74 -25.02 33.85
C LYS A 399 24.37 -24.35 34.10
N ARG A 400 23.43 -24.39 33.14
CA ARG A 400 22.16 -23.69 33.18
C ARG A 400 22.33 -22.20 33.50
N ARG A 401 23.35 -21.58 32.96
CA ARG A 401 23.73 -20.21 33.24
C ARG A 401 23.94 -19.45 31.93
N PRO A 402 23.27 -18.29 31.74
CA PRO A 402 23.37 -17.55 30.49
C PRO A 402 24.79 -17.01 30.24
N LEU A 403 25.14 -16.78 28.98
CA LEU A 403 26.49 -16.31 28.55
C LEU A 403 26.90 -15.03 29.27
N GLN A 404 25.96 -14.11 29.55
CA GLN A 404 26.19 -12.86 30.26
C GLN A 404 26.65 -13.03 31.71
N ARG A 405 26.43 -14.22 32.30
CA ARG A 405 26.82 -14.54 33.66
C ARG A 405 28.14 -15.32 33.79
N LEU A 406 28.82 -15.52 32.64
CA LEU A 406 30.13 -16.16 32.65
C LEU A 406 31.18 -15.15 33.08
N THR A 407 32.11 -15.60 33.90
CA THR A 407 33.23 -14.78 34.38
C THR A 407 34.35 -14.76 33.36
N LEU A 408 35.19 -13.71 33.38
CA LEU A 408 36.39 -13.67 32.55
C LEU A 408 37.27 -14.91 32.71
N LYS A 409 37.45 -15.39 33.93
CA LYS A 409 38.28 -16.59 34.22
C LYS A 409 37.71 -17.84 33.54
N GLU A 410 36.39 -18.00 33.49
CA GLU A 410 35.74 -19.11 32.77
C GLU A 410 35.95 -18.99 31.25
N LEU A 411 35.77 -17.80 30.69
CA LEU A 411 36.04 -17.53 29.27
C LEU A 411 37.52 -17.81 28.91
N GLN A 412 38.44 -17.37 29.76
CA GLN A 412 39.88 -17.61 29.59
C GLN A 412 40.26 -19.10 29.66
N GLY A 413 39.45 -19.93 30.30
CA GLY A 413 39.59 -21.40 30.28
C GLY A 413 39.40 -22.00 28.86
N PHE A 414 38.73 -21.30 27.94
CA PHE A 414 38.54 -21.73 26.55
C PHE A 414 39.53 -21.08 25.61
N SER A 415 39.94 -19.79 25.86
CA SER A 415 40.96 -19.10 25.06
C SER A 415 41.60 -17.95 25.86
N SER A 416 42.92 -17.90 25.86
CA SER A 416 43.70 -16.79 26.44
C SER A 416 43.52 -15.45 25.72
N HIS A 417 42.92 -15.44 24.56
CA HIS A 417 42.59 -14.24 23.80
C HIS A 417 41.49 -13.42 24.46
N PHE A 418 40.63 -13.96 25.33
CA PHE A 418 39.64 -13.18 26.07
C PHE A 418 40.34 -12.27 27.10
N LYS A 419 40.05 -10.96 26.98
CA LYS A 419 40.47 -9.92 27.92
C LYS A 419 39.24 -9.34 28.64
N ALA A 420 39.48 -8.47 29.63
CA ALA A 420 38.39 -7.94 30.45
C ALA A 420 37.29 -7.22 29.68
N ASP A 421 37.61 -6.62 28.55
CA ASP A 421 36.72 -5.89 27.66
C ASP A 421 35.70 -6.79 26.93
N VAL A 422 35.94 -8.15 26.85
CA VAL A 422 34.94 -9.10 26.31
C VAL A 422 33.62 -9.05 27.08
N LEU A 423 33.65 -8.74 28.37
CA LEU A 423 32.44 -8.64 29.20
C LEU A 423 31.50 -7.52 28.71
N ASN A 424 32.03 -6.47 28.08
CA ASN A 424 31.22 -5.42 27.47
C ASN A 424 30.48 -5.93 26.21
N CYS A 425 31.04 -6.92 25.51
CA CYS A 425 30.40 -7.54 24.35
C CYS A 425 29.22 -8.43 24.76
N LEU A 426 29.27 -8.99 25.97
CA LEU A 426 28.25 -9.89 26.52
C LEU A 426 27.08 -9.14 27.17
N THR A 427 26.81 -7.92 26.73
CA THR A 427 25.59 -7.18 27.06
C THR A 427 24.75 -6.97 25.82
N VAL A 428 23.41 -7.02 25.95
CA VAL A 428 22.50 -6.77 24.83
C VAL A 428 22.79 -5.42 24.17
N ARG A 429 23.03 -4.38 25.00
CA ARG A 429 23.36 -3.05 24.49
C ARG A 429 24.72 -2.98 23.77
N GLY A 430 25.74 -3.63 24.33
CA GLY A 430 27.05 -3.72 23.70
C GLY A 430 27.00 -4.43 22.33
N ALA A 431 26.25 -5.54 22.25
CA ALA A 431 26.03 -6.26 21.02
C ALA A 431 25.34 -5.40 19.93
N ILE A 432 24.34 -4.61 20.29
CA ILE A 432 23.63 -3.69 19.39
C ILE A 432 24.58 -2.57 18.93
N ASP A 433 25.25 -1.89 19.86
CA ASP A 433 26.04 -0.68 19.57
C ASP A 433 27.31 -0.97 18.72
N ARG A 434 27.81 -2.20 18.74
CA ARG A 434 28.92 -2.68 17.88
C ARG A 434 28.51 -2.82 16.41
N LYS A 435 27.24 -3.04 16.08
CA LYS A 435 26.73 -3.18 14.71
C LYS A 435 26.51 -1.81 14.06
N ALA A 436 27.59 -1.04 13.95
CA ALA A 436 27.60 0.38 13.62
C ALA A 436 27.84 0.72 12.15
N GLN A 437 27.92 -0.28 11.26
CA GLN A 437 27.96 -0.10 9.82
C GLN A 437 26.66 0.53 9.29
N ILE A 438 26.68 1.08 8.09
CA ILE A 438 25.47 1.59 7.42
C ILE A 438 24.43 0.45 7.32
N GLY A 439 23.19 0.72 7.72
CA GLY A 439 22.13 -0.27 7.76
C GLY A 439 22.15 -1.19 8.99
N GLY A 440 23.11 -1.04 9.88
CA GLY A 440 23.17 -1.82 11.12
C GLY A 440 22.25 -1.30 12.20
N THR A 441 21.98 -2.14 13.23
CA THR A 441 21.01 -1.85 14.30
C THR A 441 21.59 -0.95 15.40
N ALA A 442 22.87 -0.51 15.34
CA ALA A 442 23.43 0.36 16.38
C ALA A 442 22.57 1.64 16.56
N ARG A 443 22.30 1.98 17.84
CA ARG A 443 21.44 3.10 18.18
C ARG A 443 21.74 4.39 17.40
N ARG A 444 23.03 4.76 17.30
CA ARG A 444 23.48 5.96 16.56
C ARG A 444 23.09 5.91 15.07
N ARG A 445 23.08 4.73 14.44
CA ARG A 445 22.70 4.54 13.04
C ARG A 445 21.20 4.65 12.84
N VAL A 446 20.45 3.97 13.70
CA VAL A 446 18.98 4.02 13.69
C VAL A 446 18.49 5.44 13.95
N GLU A 447 19.06 6.14 14.93
CA GLU A 447 18.70 7.53 15.23
C GLU A 447 19.02 8.48 14.07
N ALA A 448 20.16 8.32 13.43
CA ALA A 448 20.53 9.10 12.24
C ALA A 448 19.53 8.87 11.11
N ARG A 449 19.16 7.61 10.83
CA ARG A 449 18.18 7.27 9.80
C ARG A 449 16.78 7.83 10.10
N ILE A 450 16.34 7.78 11.35
CA ILE A 450 15.07 8.41 11.76
C ILE A 450 15.11 9.92 11.45
N LYS A 451 16.19 10.64 11.81
CA LYS A 451 16.32 12.09 11.55
C LYS A 451 16.27 12.42 10.05
N GLU A 452 16.92 11.59 9.21
CA GLU A 452 16.85 11.73 7.75
C GLU A 452 15.43 11.56 7.23
N LEU A 453 14.73 10.51 7.69
CA LEU A 453 13.36 10.22 7.30
C LEU A 453 12.38 11.31 7.78
N GLU A 454 12.50 11.78 9.03
CA GLU A 454 11.70 12.89 9.54
C GLU A 454 11.86 14.17 8.72
N LYS A 455 13.08 14.45 8.23
CA LYS A 455 13.34 15.59 7.34
C LYS A 455 12.66 15.37 5.97
N ALA A 456 12.80 14.19 5.39
CA ALA A 456 12.20 13.85 4.09
C ALA A 456 10.66 13.79 4.13
N LEU A 457 10.05 13.54 5.30
CA LEU A 457 8.60 13.47 5.50
C LEU A 457 7.94 14.84 5.76
N LYS A 458 8.74 15.91 5.98
CA LYS A 458 8.26 17.29 6.16
C LYS A 458 8.19 18.09 4.85
N GLY A 459 8.92 17.68 3.84
CA GLY A 459 8.89 18.26 2.49
C GLY A 459 7.99 17.47 1.57
#